data_e2c7db20f59f495f18b0dae5ee6d5f0a
#
_entry.id   e2c7db20f59f495f18b0dae5ee6d5f0a
#
_cell.length_a   1.000
_cell.length_b   1.000
_cell.length_c   1.000
_cell.angle_alpha   90.00
_cell.angle_beta   90.00
_cell.angle_gamma   90.00
#
_symmetry.space_group_name_H-M   'P 1'
#
loop_
_entity.id
_entity.type
_entity.pdbx_description
1 polymer ?
#
loop_
_entity_poly.entity_id
_entity_poly.type
_entity_poly.pdbx_seq_one_letter_code
_entity_poly.pdbx_strand_id
1 'polypeptide(L)'
;MKQKRKSDVAVLLDYAGSHKGLTFLGLALSAVSMLLSMAPYICIWLAARDLIAVAPDWTAAQSVAQYGWLAFAFAVAGIILYFAGLMCTHLAAFRTASNIRKQGVAHVMKAPLGFFDSNASG
;
A
#
# COMPACT_ATOMS: atom_id res chain seq x y z
N MET A 1 -21.55 -9.26 31.17
CA MET A 1 -20.19 -9.00 30.61
C MET A 1 -20.35 -8.43 29.21
N LYS A 2 -19.97 -7.17 29.01
CA LYS A 2 -19.93 -6.57 27.67
C LYS A 2 -18.79 -7.22 26.89
N GLN A 3 -19.11 -8.14 26.00
CA GLN A 3 -18.15 -8.66 25.03
C GLN A 3 -17.70 -7.48 24.17
N LYS A 4 -16.45 -7.05 24.41
CA LYS A 4 -15.84 -5.96 23.67
C LYS A 4 -15.80 -6.40 22.19
N ARG A 5 -16.70 -5.88 21.38
CA ARG A 5 -16.73 -6.13 19.93
C ARG A 5 -15.37 -5.76 19.40
N LYS A 6 -14.59 -6.77 19.03
CA LYS A 6 -13.32 -6.51 18.35
C LYS A 6 -13.65 -5.70 17.09
N SER A 7 -12.92 -4.64 16.86
CA SER A 7 -13.07 -3.87 15.63
C SER A 7 -12.94 -4.80 14.43
N ASP A 8 -13.74 -4.62 13.39
CA ASP A 8 -13.71 -5.44 12.18
C ASP A 8 -12.30 -5.51 11.58
N VAL A 9 -11.52 -4.44 11.71
CA VAL A 9 -10.11 -4.38 11.35
C VAL A 9 -9.25 -5.32 12.21
N ALA A 10 -9.52 -5.41 13.51
CA ALA A 10 -8.81 -6.31 14.41
C ALA A 10 -9.09 -7.78 14.10
N VAL A 11 -10.33 -8.10 13.67
CA VAL A 11 -10.72 -9.44 13.23
C VAL A 11 -9.99 -9.80 11.93
N LEU A 12 -9.94 -8.88 10.96
CA LEU A 12 -9.22 -9.10 9.70
C LEU A 12 -7.71 -9.27 9.94
N LEU A 13 -7.13 -8.49 10.84
CA LEU A 13 -5.72 -8.65 11.24
C LEU A 13 -5.45 -9.99 11.95
N ASP A 14 -6.43 -10.52 12.66
CA ASP A 14 -6.32 -11.85 13.30
C ASP A 14 -6.31 -12.97 12.24
N TYR A 15 -7.11 -12.83 11.17
CA TYR A 15 -7.08 -13.74 10.01
C TYR A 15 -5.80 -13.64 9.17
N ALA A 16 -5.11 -12.51 9.20
CA ALA A 16 -3.80 -12.35 8.55
C ALA A 16 -2.72 -13.23 9.20
N GLY A 17 -2.92 -13.69 10.45
CA GLY A 17 -2.07 -14.64 11.15
C GLY A 17 -0.61 -14.17 11.27
N SER A 18 0.34 -15.04 10.94
CA SER A 18 1.78 -14.76 10.97
C SER A 18 2.24 -13.72 9.93
N HIS A 19 1.37 -13.30 9.01
CA HIS A 19 1.70 -12.38 7.91
C HIS A 19 1.30 -10.93 8.18
N LYS A 20 1.00 -10.57 9.43
CA LYS A 20 0.72 -9.18 9.85
C LYS A 20 1.86 -8.23 9.46
N GLY A 21 3.11 -8.71 9.56
CA GLY A 21 4.28 -7.95 9.15
C GLY A 21 4.28 -7.54 7.67
N LEU A 22 3.76 -8.41 6.79
CA LEU A 22 3.66 -8.12 5.36
C LEU A 22 2.64 -7.01 5.06
N THR A 23 1.53 -6.98 5.79
CA THR A 23 0.52 -5.92 5.69
C THR A 23 1.07 -4.58 6.17
N PHE A 24 1.76 -4.57 7.31
CA PHE A 24 2.41 -3.36 7.82
C PHE A 24 3.53 -2.87 6.90
N LEU A 25 4.33 -3.78 6.34
CA LEU A 25 5.38 -3.44 5.38
C LEU A 25 4.78 -2.80 4.11
N GLY A 26 3.72 -3.38 3.57
CA GLY A 26 3.02 -2.82 2.42
C GLY A 26 2.45 -1.43 2.69
N LEU A 27 1.87 -1.22 3.87
CA LEU A 27 1.34 0.08 4.30
C LEU A 27 2.45 1.12 4.46
N ALA A 28 3.57 0.75 5.09
CA ALA A 28 4.73 1.62 5.25
C ALA A 28 5.35 2.00 3.90
N LEU A 29 5.54 1.03 3.00
CA LEU A 29 6.03 1.29 1.64
C LEU A 29 5.10 2.21 0.86
N SER A 30 3.79 2.05 0.98
CA SER A 30 2.81 2.92 0.34
C SER A 30 2.89 4.35 0.87
N ALA A 31 3.04 4.53 2.19
CA ALA A 31 3.20 5.85 2.80
C ALA A 31 4.48 6.55 2.34
N VAL A 32 5.61 5.83 2.32
CA VAL A 32 6.90 6.36 1.83
C VAL A 32 6.82 6.71 0.35
N SER A 33 6.19 5.86 -0.46
CA SER A 33 5.95 6.13 -1.88
C SER A 33 5.16 7.41 -2.11
N MET A 34 4.11 7.65 -1.32
CA MET A 34 3.34 8.90 -1.39
C MET A 34 4.17 10.13 -1.07
N LEU A 35 5.00 10.07 -0.03
CA LEU A 35 5.90 11.18 0.33
C LEU A 35 6.93 11.43 -0.78
N LEU A 36 7.51 10.37 -1.35
CA LEU A 36 8.44 10.47 -2.46
C LEU A 36 7.80 11.06 -3.71
N SER A 37 6.52 10.78 -3.95
CA SER A 37 5.77 11.34 -5.08
C SER A 37 5.53 12.85 -4.96
N MET A 38 5.67 13.43 -3.77
CA MET A 38 5.62 14.89 -3.57
C MET A 38 6.96 15.57 -3.91
N ALA A 39 8.08 14.86 -3.84
CA ALA A 39 9.41 15.44 -4.06
C ALA A 39 9.58 16.05 -5.47
N PRO A 40 9.12 15.47 -6.57
CA PRO A 40 9.17 16.08 -7.90
C PRO A 40 8.52 17.47 -7.96
N TYR A 41 7.41 17.68 -7.26
CA TYR A 41 6.73 18.97 -7.25
C TYR A 41 7.57 20.05 -6.56
N ILE A 42 8.30 19.70 -5.51
CA ILE A 42 9.25 20.60 -4.85
C ILE A 42 10.40 20.93 -5.80
N CYS A 43 10.93 19.96 -6.52
CA CYS A 43 11.98 20.17 -7.53
C CYS A 43 11.52 21.09 -8.65
N ILE A 44 10.30 20.93 -9.15
CA ILE A 44 9.69 21.79 -10.17
C ILE A 44 9.56 23.22 -9.65
N TRP A 45 9.10 23.38 -8.41
CA TRP A 45 9.00 24.71 -7.79
C TRP A 45 10.35 25.40 -7.66
N LEU A 46 11.39 24.68 -7.24
CA LEU A 46 12.76 25.19 -7.15
C LEU A 46 13.30 25.58 -8.54
N ALA A 47 13.07 24.75 -9.55
CA ALA A 47 13.46 25.03 -10.92
C ALA A 47 12.76 26.29 -11.46
N ALA A 48 11.46 26.43 -11.21
CA ALA A 48 10.69 27.60 -11.62
C ALA A 48 11.17 28.87 -10.92
N ARG A 49 11.45 28.80 -9.62
CA ARG A 49 12.01 29.90 -8.85
C ARG A 49 13.34 30.37 -9.41
N ASP A 50 14.26 29.44 -9.71
CA ASP A 50 15.57 29.78 -10.27
C ASP A 50 15.44 30.38 -11.67
N LEU A 51 14.51 29.87 -12.48
CA LEU A 51 14.23 30.39 -13.81
C LEU A 51 13.76 31.86 -13.76
N ILE A 52 12.85 32.18 -12.84
CA ILE A 52 12.33 33.51 -12.64
C ILE A 52 13.42 34.47 -12.12
N ALA A 53 14.31 33.97 -11.27
CA ALA A 53 15.36 34.78 -10.66
C ALA A 53 16.43 35.26 -11.68
N VAL A 54 16.66 34.49 -12.75
CA VAL A 54 17.64 34.81 -13.79
C VAL A 54 17.04 35.47 -15.05
N ALA A 55 15.72 35.65 -15.08
CA ALA A 55 15.05 36.29 -16.22
C ALA A 55 15.58 37.71 -16.45
N PRO A 56 15.82 38.14 -17.73
CA PRO A 56 15.52 37.42 -18.98
C PRO A 56 16.64 36.52 -19.53
N ASP A 57 17.74 36.31 -18.79
CA ASP A 57 18.87 35.51 -19.24
C ASP A 57 18.69 34.02 -18.82
N TRP A 58 17.91 33.31 -19.60
CA TRP A 58 17.57 31.90 -19.35
C TRP A 58 18.77 30.95 -19.41
N THR A 59 19.88 31.39 -20.04
CA THR A 59 21.09 30.56 -20.18
C THR A 59 21.87 30.47 -18.86
N ALA A 60 21.61 31.37 -17.93
CA ALA A 60 22.23 31.36 -16.59
C ALA A 60 21.56 30.35 -15.62
N ALA A 61 20.45 29.78 -16.00
CA ALA A 61 19.70 28.82 -15.15
C ALA A 61 20.31 27.41 -15.17
N GLN A 62 21.55 27.25 -14.69
CA GLN A 62 22.28 25.98 -14.70
C GLN A 62 21.67 24.93 -13.76
N SER A 63 21.03 25.34 -12.68
CA SER A 63 20.44 24.46 -11.68
C SER A 63 19.16 23.76 -12.14
N VAL A 64 18.48 24.27 -13.17
CA VAL A 64 17.23 23.71 -13.69
C VAL A 64 17.41 22.26 -14.18
N ALA A 65 18.50 21.98 -14.87
CA ALA A 65 18.82 20.64 -15.33
C ALA A 65 19.04 19.66 -14.17
N GLN A 66 19.69 20.11 -13.09
CA GLN A 66 19.92 19.31 -11.88
C GLN A 66 18.58 19.00 -11.18
N TYR A 67 17.71 19.98 -11.03
CA TYR A 67 16.37 19.78 -10.46
C TYR A 67 15.51 18.84 -11.32
N GLY A 68 15.66 18.92 -12.65
CA GLY A 68 15.01 18.01 -13.60
C GLY A 68 15.43 16.55 -13.39
N TRP A 69 16.72 16.31 -13.29
CA TRP A 69 17.26 14.96 -13.02
C TRP A 69 16.87 14.45 -11.65
N LEU A 70 16.89 15.30 -10.62
CA LEU A 70 16.42 14.96 -9.28
C LEU A 70 14.93 14.62 -9.27
N ALA A 71 14.10 15.41 -9.93
CA ALA A 71 12.67 15.12 -10.04
C ALA A 71 12.41 13.79 -10.72
N PHE A 72 13.13 13.49 -11.80
CA PHE A 72 13.04 12.22 -12.51
C PHE A 72 13.45 11.05 -11.61
N ALA A 73 14.57 11.16 -10.90
CA ALA A 73 15.04 10.12 -9.98
C ALA A 73 14.03 9.83 -8.86
N PHE A 74 13.46 10.87 -8.24
CA PHE A 74 12.43 10.72 -7.22
C PHE A 74 11.14 10.12 -7.75
N ALA A 75 10.73 10.49 -8.97
CA ALA A 75 9.55 9.92 -9.61
C ALA A 75 9.72 8.42 -9.86
N VAL A 76 10.87 8.01 -10.42
CA VAL A 76 11.17 6.59 -10.67
C VAL A 76 11.23 5.82 -9.35
N ALA A 77 11.93 6.34 -8.33
CA ALA A 77 11.98 5.71 -7.02
C ALA A 77 10.60 5.57 -6.37
N GLY A 78 9.76 6.60 -6.48
CA GLY A 78 8.39 6.58 -6.00
C GLY A 78 7.55 5.49 -6.66
N ILE A 79 7.66 5.33 -7.98
CA ILE A 79 6.96 4.27 -8.73
C ILE A 79 7.43 2.88 -8.29
N ILE A 80 8.73 2.66 -8.16
CA ILE A 80 9.28 1.37 -7.73
C ILE A 80 8.77 1.00 -6.32
N LEU A 81 8.80 1.94 -5.38
CA LEU A 81 8.29 1.73 -4.03
C LEU A 81 6.78 1.51 -4.01
N TYR A 82 6.04 2.20 -4.86
CA TYR A 82 4.61 1.99 -5.02
C TYR A 82 4.29 0.56 -5.48
N PHE A 83 4.98 0.07 -6.51
CA PHE A 83 4.83 -1.31 -6.98
C PHE A 83 5.21 -2.33 -5.92
N ALA A 84 6.30 -2.11 -5.19
CA ALA A 84 6.69 -2.98 -4.09
C ALA A 84 5.62 -3.03 -2.99
N GLY A 85 5.08 -1.88 -2.59
CA GLY A 85 3.99 -1.79 -1.63
C GLY A 85 2.72 -2.50 -2.11
N LEU A 86 2.36 -2.30 -3.38
CA LEU A 86 1.21 -2.95 -4.00
C LEU A 86 1.36 -4.47 -4.02
N MET A 87 2.53 -5.00 -4.38
CA MET A 87 2.81 -6.43 -4.35
C MET A 87 2.69 -7.00 -2.93
N CYS A 88 3.23 -6.30 -1.93
CA CYS A 88 3.12 -6.72 -0.53
C CYS A 88 1.66 -6.78 -0.06
N THR A 89 0.85 -5.78 -0.39
CA THR A 89 -0.57 -5.74 -0.01
C THR A 89 -1.39 -6.80 -0.73
N HIS A 90 -1.16 -7.02 -2.01
CA HIS A 90 -1.82 -8.09 -2.76
C HIS A 90 -1.48 -9.46 -2.20
N LEU A 91 -0.20 -9.72 -1.93
CA LEU A 91 0.24 -11.00 -1.36
C LEU A 91 -0.37 -11.23 0.03
N ALA A 92 -0.43 -10.19 0.86
CA ALA A 92 -1.10 -10.23 2.16
C ALA A 92 -2.60 -10.54 2.02
N ALA A 93 -3.28 -9.90 1.07
CA ALA A 93 -4.70 -10.11 0.80
C ALA A 93 -5.00 -11.56 0.36
N PHE A 94 -4.21 -12.10 -0.58
CA PHE A 94 -4.36 -13.48 -1.04
C PHE A 94 -4.15 -14.50 0.09
N ARG A 95 -3.16 -14.28 0.94
CA ARG A 95 -2.88 -15.15 2.09
C ARG A 95 -3.99 -15.09 3.13
N THR A 96 -4.51 -13.90 3.41
CA THR A 96 -5.65 -13.71 4.30
C THR A 96 -6.89 -14.40 3.76
N ALA A 97 -7.21 -14.23 2.49
CA ALA A 97 -8.33 -14.91 1.83
C ALA A 97 -8.19 -16.44 1.87
N SER A 98 -6.98 -16.97 1.65
CA SER A 98 -6.69 -18.40 1.77
C SER A 98 -6.91 -18.92 3.19
N ASN A 99 -6.47 -18.17 4.20
CA ASN A 99 -6.68 -18.55 5.61
C ASN A 99 -8.17 -18.54 5.99
N ILE A 100 -8.92 -17.54 5.55
CA ILE A 100 -10.37 -17.47 5.77
C ILE A 100 -11.08 -18.69 5.14
N ARG A 101 -10.73 -19.03 3.90
CA ARG A 101 -11.29 -20.22 3.23
C ARG A 101 -10.98 -21.50 3.98
N LYS A 102 -9.73 -21.71 4.40
CA LYS A 102 -9.32 -22.88 5.16
C LYS A 102 -10.07 -22.99 6.49
N GLN A 103 -10.21 -21.90 7.21
CA GLN A 103 -10.94 -21.88 8.48
C GLN A 103 -12.43 -22.09 8.26
N GLY A 104 -13.01 -21.51 7.22
CA GLY A 104 -14.42 -21.72 6.84
C GLY A 104 -14.70 -23.18 6.52
N VAL A 105 -13.89 -23.80 5.68
CA VAL A 105 -14.02 -25.23 5.35
C VAL A 105 -13.85 -26.10 6.60
N ALA A 106 -12.84 -25.82 7.43
CA ALA A 106 -12.63 -26.56 8.68
C ALA A 106 -13.79 -26.41 9.66
N HIS A 107 -14.45 -25.26 9.67
CA HIS A 107 -15.65 -25.04 10.49
C HIS A 107 -16.85 -25.82 9.96
N VAL A 108 -17.07 -25.79 8.66
CA VAL A 108 -18.17 -26.56 8.00
C VAL A 108 -17.97 -28.06 8.15
N MET A 109 -16.73 -28.56 8.05
CA MET A 109 -16.42 -29.99 8.25
C MET A 109 -16.70 -30.46 9.67
N LYS A 110 -16.74 -29.59 10.66
CA LYS A 110 -17.10 -29.90 12.06
C LYS A 110 -18.60 -29.83 12.31
N ALA A 111 -19.38 -29.35 11.35
CA ALA A 111 -20.82 -29.27 11.48
C ALA A 111 -21.43 -30.66 11.41
N PRO A 112 -22.46 -30.99 12.23
CA PRO A 112 -23.14 -32.25 12.17
C PRO A 112 -23.81 -32.46 10.81
N LEU A 113 -23.87 -33.71 10.33
CA LEU A 113 -24.44 -34.05 9.02
C LEU A 113 -25.86 -33.52 8.79
N GLY A 114 -26.68 -33.42 9.85
CA GLY A 114 -28.01 -32.80 9.79
C GLY A 114 -28.05 -31.32 9.45
N PHE A 115 -26.91 -30.61 9.58
CA PHE A 115 -26.79 -29.20 9.16
C PHE A 115 -26.89 -29.09 7.63
N PHE A 116 -26.31 -30.04 6.89
CA PHE A 116 -26.32 -30.04 5.43
C PHE A 116 -27.70 -30.44 4.87
N ASP A 117 -28.48 -31.22 5.62
CA ASP A 117 -29.84 -31.60 5.25
C ASP A 117 -30.85 -30.44 5.37
N SER A 118 -30.65 -29.59 6.38
CA SER A 118 -31.52 -28.43 6.64
C SER A 118 -31.09 -27.16 5.88
N ASN A 119 -29.82 -27.08 5.46
CA ASN A 119 -29.25 -25.95 4.73
C ASN A 119 -28.68 -26.43 3.39
N ALA A 120 -29.54 -26.96 2.52
CA ALA A 120 -29.15 -27.31 1.18
C ALA A 120 -28.58 -26.07 0.46
N SER A 121 -27.31 -26.13 0.06
CA SER A 121 -26.69 -25.12 -0.78
C SER A 121 -27.32 -25.21 -2.17
N GLY A 122 -28.39 -24.46 -2.35
CA GLY A 122 -28.97 -24.24 -3.67
C GLY A 122 -28.17 -23.27 -4.46
#